data_2d24ecb03ef3010840379e4608fbe13f
#
_entry.id   2d24ecb03ef3010840379e4608fbe13f
#
_cell.length_a   1.000
_cell.length_b   1.000
_cell.length_c   1.000
_cell.angle_alpha   90.00
_cell.angle_beta   90.00
_cell.angle_gamma   90.00
#
_symmetry.space_group_name_H-M   'P 1'
#
loop_
_entity.id
_entity.type
_entity.pdbx_description
1 polymer ?
#
loop_
_entity_poly.entity_id
_entity_poly.type
_entity_poly.pdbx_seq_one_letter_code
_entity_poly.pdbx_strand_id
1 'polypeptide(L)'
;MLINHLKEKYEKQLQNSLDFYTPSGIHVYFKQPMVNAIDVEGVIAKIESTIPQHLLSEIEMIVVGWFKEFDEKSINAFYDSGAVYISNVQDNEQDFYDDIIHELSHALEESYGYQIYSDNKIAKEFLRKRNVLYDLLWAKGY
;
A
#
# COMPACT_ATOMS: atom_id res chain seq x y z
N MET A 1 -9.25 -17.58 32.01
CA MET A 1 -9.29 -18.41 30.79
C MET A 1 -10.45 -18.08 29.89
N LEU A 2 -11.68 -18.02 30.39
CA LEU A 2 -12.86 -17.66 29.61
C LEU A 2 -12.76 -16.22 29.06
N ILE A 3 -12.31 -15.27 29.88
CA ILE A 3 -12.15 -13.87 29.49
C ILE A 3 -11.14 -13.72 28.35
N ASN A 4 -10.01 -14.43 28.42
CA ASN A 4 -9.00 -14.39 27.35
C ASN A 4 -9.53 -14.98 26.05
N HIS A 5 -10.30 -16.07 26.12
CA HIS A 5 -10.89 -16.69 24.96
C HIS A 5 -11.90 -15.75 24.28
N LEU A 6 -12.75 -15.08 25.06
CA LEU A 6 -13.72 -14.11 24.55
C LEU A 6 -13.03 -12.90 23.93
N LYS A 7 -11.95 -12.43 24.55
CA LYS A 7 -11.15 -11.32 24.02
C LYS A 7 -10.53 -11.66 22.67
N GLU A 8 -9.92 -12.83 22.56
CA GLU A 8 -9.33 -13.31 21.30
C GLU A 8 -10.38 -13.45 20.21
N LYS A 9 -11.54 -14.01 20.54
CA LYS A 9 -12.65 -14.14 19.61
C LYS A 9 -13.16 -12.79 19.13
N TYR A 10 -13.29 -11.83 20.03
CA TYR A 10 -13.72 -10.46 19.71
C TYR A 10 -12.72 -9.77 18.79
N GLU A 11 -11.43 -9.84 19.10
CA GLU A 11 -10.36 -9.27 18.30
C GLU A 11 -10.34 -9.85 16.88
N LYS A 12 -10.52 -11.17 16.74
CA LYS A 12 -10.60 -11.85 15.47
C LYS A 12 -11.81 -11.41 14.65
N GLN A 13 -12.96 -11.26 15.29
CA GLN A 13 -14.17 -10.76 14.63
C GLN A 13 -14.00 -9.32 14.17
N LEU A 14 -13.40 -8.47 15.00
CA LEU A 14 -13.12 -7.08 14.66
C LEU A 14 -12.17 -6.99 13.47
N GLN A 15 -11.10 -7.77 13.44
CA GLN A 15 -10.17 -7.83 12.34
C GLN A 15 -10.87 -8.26 11.05
N ASN A 16 -11.67 -9.31 11.09
CA ASN A 16 -12.40 -9.80 9.93
C ASN A 16 -13.39 -8.76 9.39
N SER A 17 -13.99 -7.96 10.27
CA SER A 17 -14.93 -6.90 9.87
C SER A 17 -14.25 -5.71 9.21
N LEU A 18 -12.93 -5.55 9.37
CA LEU A 18 -12.15 -4.49 8.74
C LEU A 18 -11.71 -4.85 7.32
N ASP A 19 -11.62 -6.15 7.00
CA ASP A 19 -11.24 -6.60 5.68
C ASP A 19 -12.32 -6.21 4.66
N PHE A 20 -11.87 -5.75 3.49
CA PHE A 20 -12.81 -5.38 2.43
C PHE A 20 -12.19 -5.54 1.04
N TYR A 21 -13.06 -5.52 0.02
CA TYR A 21 -12.65 -5.49 -1.38
C TYR A 21 -12.99 -4.12 -1.96
N THR A 22 -12.07 -3.57 -2.75
CA THR A 22 -12.30 -2.30 -3.43
C THR A 22 -13.16 -2.50 -4.69
N PRO A 23 -13.74 -1.43 -5.27
CA PRO A 23 -14.47 -1.54 -6.54
C PRO A 23 -13.63 -2.16 -7.67
N SER A 24 -12.33 -1.94 -7.71
CA SER A 24 -11.44 -2.54 -8.72
C SER A 24 -11.03 -3.97 -8.39
N GLY A 25 -11.49 -4.52 -7.27
CA GLY A 25 -11.24 -5.92 -6.90
C GLY A 25 -10.02 -6.16 -6.03
N ILE A 26 -9.38 -5.12 -5.53
CA ILE A 26 -8.24 -5.27 -4.61
C ILE A 26 -8.75 -5.72 -3.26
N HIS A 27 -8.18 -6.80 -2.73
CA HIS A 27 -8.47 -7.28 -1.37
C HIS A 27 -7.59 -6.53 -0.37
N VAL A 28 -8.21 -5.77 0.51
CA VAL A 28 -7.51 -5.10 1.63
C VAL A 28 -7.68 -5.97 2.87
N TYR A 29 -6.59 -6.60 3.29
CA TYR A 29 -6.55 -7.54 4.40
C TYR A 29 -5.76 -6.95 5.55
N PHE A 30 -6.31 -7.03 6.77
CA PHE A 30 -5.66 -6.56 7.99
C PHE A 30 -5.10 -7.75 8.76
N LYS A 31 -3.79 -7.95 8.70
CA LYS A 31 -3.11 -8.93 9.55
C LYS A 31 -3.12 -8.47 11.01
N GLN A 32 -2.93 -7.18 11.23
CA GLN A 32 -3.11 -6.50 12.51
C GLN A 32 -3.91 -5.22 12.27
N PRO A 33 -4.75 -4.79 13.23
CA PRO A 33 -5.50 -3.54 13.10
C PRO A 33 -4.58 -2.33 13.12
N MET A 34 -5.06 -1.21 12.59
CA MET A 34 -4.33 0.05 12.67
C MET A 34 -4.12 0.45 14.14
N VAL A 35 -2.90 0.88 14.45
CA VAL A 35 -2.55 1.36 15.79
C VAL A 35 -3.23 2.70 16.05
N ASN A 36 -3.23 3.60 15.06
CA ASN A 36 -3.89 4.90 15.13
C ASN A 36 -5.21 4.88 14.36
N ALA A 37 -6.09 5.84 14.65
CA ALA A 37 -7.34 6.01 13.93
C ALA A 37 -7.07 6.61 12.54
N ILE A 38 -6.76 5.75 11.57
CA ILE A 38 -6.52 6.11 10.17
C ILE A 38 -7.73 5.65 9.34
N ASP A 39 -8.24 6.54 8.50
CA ASP A 39 -9.34 6.21 7.57
C ASP A 39 -8.77 5.47 6.35
N VAL A 40 -8.50 4.18 6.50
CA VAL A 40 -7.94 3.34 5.46
C VAL A 40 -8.87 3.25 4.25
N GLU A 41 -10.16 3.07 4.48
CA GLU A 41 -11.13 3.00 3.37
C GLU A 41 -11.15 4.29 2.56
N GLY A 42 -11.08 5.46 3.22
CA GLY A 42 -11.04 6.75 2.56
C GLY A 42 -9.78 6.94 1.73
N VAL A 43 -8.63 6.53 2.24
CA VAL A 43 -7.36 6.57 1.51
C VAL A 43 -7.41 5.68 0.27
N ILE A 44 -7.88 4.45 0.42
CA ILE A 44 -7.99 3.50 -0.71
C ILE A 44 -9.00 4.03 -1.74
N ALA A 45 -10.12 4.60 -1.32
CA ALA A 45 -11.09 5.20 -2.23
C ALA A 45 -10.47 6.35 -3.04
N LYS A 46 -9.63 7.17 -2.41
CA LYS A 46 -8.90 8.23 -3.09
C LYS A 46 -7.96 7.68 -4.16
N ILE A 47 -7.24 6.61 -3.85
CA ILE A 47 -6.35 5.93 -4.80
C ILE A 47 -7.17 5.40 -5.98
N GLU A 48 -8.28 4.71 -5.70
CA GLU A 48 -9.18 4.16 -6.71
C GLU A 48 -9.74 5.23 -7.65
N SER A 49 -10.03 6.43 -7.14
CA SER A 49 -10.56 7.53 -7.95
C SER A 49 -9.48 8.31 -8.72
N THR A 50 -8.23 8.22 -8.29
CA THR A 50 -7.12 9.01 -8.85
C THR A 50 -6.31 8.22 -9.86
N ILE A 51 -6.09 6.92 -9.62
CA ILE A 51 -5.24 6.06 -10.45
C ILE A 51 -6.11 5.29 -11.44
N PRO A 52 -5.75 5.27 -12.74
CA PRO A 52 -6.48 4.47 -13.74
C PRO A 52 -6.57 2.99 -13.35
N GLN A 53 -7.74 2.39 -13.59
CA GLN A 53 -8.01 1.00 -13.19
C GLN A 53 -7.03 0.00 -13.80
N HIS A 54 -6.59 0.21 -15.03
CA HIS A 54 -5.65 -0.70 -15.68
C HIS A 54 -4.28 -0.71 -15.00
N LEU A 55 -3.91 0.36 -14.29
CA LEU A 55 -2.70 0.41 -13.48
C LEU A 55 -2.93 -0.23 -12.11
N LEU A 56 -4.10 -0.04 -11.51
CA LEU A 56 -4.45 -0.65 -10.23
C LEU A 56 -4.56 -2.16 -10.32
N SER A 57 -4.87 -2.71 -11.49
CA SER A 57 -4.98 -4.16 -11.69
C SER A 57 -3.67 -4.92 -11.46
N GLU A 58 -2.54 -4.21 -11.38
CA GLU A 58 -1.25 -4.79 -11.03
C GLU A 58 -1.16 -5.17 -9.54
N ILE A 59 -2.07 -4.63 -8.73
CA ILE A 59 -2.14 -4.95 -7.30
C ILE A 59 -3.38 -5.82 -7.06
N GLU A 60 -3.16 -7.02 -6.51
CA GLU A 60 -4.24 -7.94 -6.17
C GLU A 60 -4.66 -7.79 -4.71
N MET A 61 -3.71 -7.43 -3.83
CA MET A 61 -3.94 -7.39 -2.40
C MET A 61 -3.12 -6.28 -1.75
N ILE A 62 -3.69 -5.65 -0.73
CA ILE A 62 -2.99 -4.77 0.19
C ILE A 62 -3.09 -5.42 1.57
N VAL A 63 -1.95 -5.74 2.17
CA VAL A 63 -1.87 -6.40 3.48
C VAL A 63 -1.36 -5.39 4.49
N VAL A 64 -2.22 -5.04 5.44
CA VAL A 64 -1.89 -4.09 6.51
C VAL A 64 -1.48 -4.85 7.75
N GLY A 65 -0.32 -4.51 8.32
CA GLY A 65 0.15 -5.17 9.52
C GLY A 65 1.60 -4.85 9.82
N TRP A 66 2.21 -5.66 10.68
CA TRP A 66 3.63 -5.57 10.99
C TRP A 66 4.35 -6.81 10.48
N PHE A 67 5.46 -6.60 9.77
CA PHE A 67 6.25 -7.66 9.16
C PHE A 67 7.71 -7.51 9.57
N LYS A 68 8.43 -8.62 9.71
CA LYS A 68 9.84 -8.60 10.10
C LYS A 68 10.72 -7.79 9.15
N GLU A 69 10.35 -7.74 7.87
CA GLU A 69 11.06 -6.96 6.85
C GLU A 69 11.11 -5.47 7.18
N PHE A 70 10.09 -4.98 7.90
CA PHE A 70 10.05 -3.57 8.33
C PHE A 70 11.18 -3.27 9.32
N ASP A 71 11.44 -4.19 10.25
CA ASP A 71 12.53 -4.04 11.21
C ASP A 71 13.91 -4.26 10.57
N GLU A 72 14.03 -5.30 9.74
CA GLU A 72 15.29 -5.67 9.11
C GLU A 72 15.81 -4.63 8.14
N LYS A 73 14.91 -3.98 7.39
CA LYS A 73 15.24 -3.05 6.30
C LYS A 73 14.92 -1.59 6.62
N SER A 74 14.38 -1.30 7.80
CA SER A 74 13.95 0.05 8.21
C SER A 74 13.00 0.69 7.19
N ILE A 75 12.00 -0.07 6.76
CA ILE A 75 10.97 0.35 5.81
C ILE A 75 9.58 0.26 6.43
N ASN A 76 8.60 0.94 5.84
CA ASN A 76 7.20 0.93 6.29
C ASN A 76 6.27 0.22 5.32
N ALA A 77 6.76 -0.15 4.15
CA ALA A 77 5.99 -0.86 3.12
C ALA A 77 6.92 -1.57 2.16
N PHE A 78 6.42 -2.59 1.48
CA PHE A 78 7.11 -3.22 0.36
C PHE A 78 6.10 -3.90 -0.58
N TYR A 79 6.53 -4.10 -1.82
CA TYR A 79 5.76 -4.79 -2.84
C TYR A 79 6.40 -6.15 -3.15
N ASP A 80 5.57 -7.19 -3.26
CA ASP A 80 6.01 -8.50 -3.69
C ASP A 80 4.87 -9.24 -4.40
N SER A 81 5.10 -9.61 -5.65
CA SER A 81 4.24 -10.54 -6.41
C SER A 81 2.75 -10.19 -6.38
N GLY A 82 2.42 -8.95 -6.66
CA GLY A 82 1.03 -8.47 -6.74
C GLY A 82 0.46 -7.99 -5.42
N ALA A 83 1.20 -8.06 -4.33
CA ALA A 83 0.74 -7.62 -3.02
C ALA A 83 1.58 -6.45 -2.49
N VAL A 84 0.91 -5.45 -1.95
CA VAL A 84 1.53 -4.36 -1.20
C VAL A 84 1.38 -4.68 0.30
N TYR A 85 2.50 -4.73 0.99
CA TYR A 85 2.56 -4.91 2.44
C TYR A 85 2.87 -3.57 3.08
N ILE A 86 2.00 -3.09 3.96
CA ILE A 86 2.12 -1.75 4.53
C ILE A 86 1.92 -1.78 6.04
N SER A 87 2.70 -0.97 6.74
CA SER A 87 2.69 -0.90 8.20
C SER A 87 1.32 -0.45 8.74
N ASN A 88 0.87 -1.12 9.81
CA ASN A 88 -0.30 -0.71 10.58
C ASN A 88 0.01 0.46 11.53
N VAL A 89 1.27 0.94 11.55
CA VAL A 89 1.69 2.11 12.34
C VAL A 89 1.93 3.26 11.37
N GLN A 90 0.98 4.19 11.31
CA GLN A 90 1.00 5.33 10.40
C GLN A 90 0.69 6.59 11.19
N ASP A 91 1.37 7.69 10.90
CA ASP A 91 1.14 8.96 11.59
C ASP A 91 -0.15 9.64 11.15
N ASN A 92 -0.47 9.52 9.85
CA ASN A 92 -1.66 10.15 9.27
C ASN A 92 -2.03 9.47 7.95
N GLU A 93 -3.17 9.87 7.38
CA GLU A 93 -3.68 9.33 6.11
C GLU A 93 -2.76 9.62 4.94
N GLN A 94 -2.09 10.78 4.93
CA GLN A 94 -1.19 11.14 3.84
C GLN A 94 0.01 10.21 3.77
N ASP A 95 0.58 9.85 4.91
CA ASP A 95 1.71 8.90 4.98
C ASP A 95 1.30 7.54 4.43
N PHE A 96 0.13 7.07 4.81
CA PHE A 96 -0.43 5.81 4.33
C PHE A 96 -0.64 5.84 2.80
N TYR A 97 -1.22 6.93 2.30
CA TYR A 97 -1.42 7.16 0.87
C TYR A 97 -0.08 7.13 0.10
N ASP A 98 0.89 7.88 0.58
CA ASP A 98 2.19 8.01 -0.09
C ASP A 98 2.94 6.67 -0.13
N ASP A 99 2.88 5.89 0.95
CA ASP A 99 3.50 4.56 1.00
C ASP A 99 2.89 3.62 -0.04
N ILE A 100 1.56 3.63 -0.19
CA ILE A 100 0.90 2.80 -1.20
C ILE A 100 1.28 3.24 -2.61
N ILE A 101 1.27 4.53 -2.89
CA ILE A 101 1.65 5.06 -4.21
C ILE A 101 3.09 4.69 -4.55
N HIS A 102 3.98 4.77 -3.57
CA HIS A 102 5.38 4.38 -3.78
C HIS A 102 5.48 2.91 -4.18
N GLU A 103 4.78 2.02 -3.48
CA GLU A 103 4.81 0.59 -3.79
C GLU A 103 4.10 0.27 -5.11
N LEU A 104 3.04 1.01 -5.45
CA LEU A 104 2.40 0.88 -6.75
C LEU A 104 3.38 1.20 -7.89
N SER A 105 4.25 2.19 -7.69
CA SER A 105 5.27 2.52 -8.69
C SER A 105 6.23 1.35 -8.94
N HIS A 106 6.59 0.59 -7.91
CA HIS A 106 7.40 -0.62 -8.07
C HIS A 106 6.64 -1.72 -8.81
N ALA A 107 5.35 -1.89 -8.53
CA ALA A 107 4.51 -2.83 -9.25
C ALA A 107 4.46 -2.51 -10.75
N LEU A 108 4.35 -1.24 -11.10
CA LEU A 108 4.34 -0.78 -12.49
C LEU A 108 5.70 -0.98 -13.16
N GLU A 109 6.80 -0.72 -12.46
CA GLU A 109 8.14 -0.98 -12.99
C GLU A 109 8.34 -2.48 -13.28
N GLU A 110 7.83 -3.36 -12.40
CA GLU A 110 7.93 -4.80 -12.59
C GLU A 110 7.14 -5.26 -13.83
N SER A 111 5.90 -4.79 -13.99
CA SER A 111 5.01 -5.24 -15.07
C SER A 111 5.32 -4.60 -16.41
N TYR A 112 5.71 -3.32 -16.41
CA TYR A 112 5.90 -2.54 -17.64
C TYR A 112 7.35 -2.15 -17.90
N GLY A 113 8.28 -2.61 -17.08
CA GLY A 113 9.69 -2.21 -17.16
C GLY A 113 10.29 -2.41 -18.54
N TYR A 114 10.04 -3.56 -19.20
CA TYR A 114 10.53 -3.81 -20.54
C TYR A 114 10.02 -2.75 -21.53
N GLN A 115 8.73 -2.43 -21.49
CA GLN A 115 8.12 -1.45 -22.39
C GLN A 115 8.63 -0.03 -22.12
N ILE A 116 8.80 0.32 -20.82
CA ILE A 116 9.28 1.63 -20.38
C ILE A 116 10.75 1.82 -20.80
N TYR A 117 11.60 0.82 -20.52
CA TYR A 117 13.06 0.95 -20.66
C TYR A 117 13.60 0.48 -22.01
N SER A 118 12.78 -0.13 -22.86
CA SER A 118 13.18 -0.51 -24.22
C SER A 118 13.19 0.67 -25.19
N ASP A 119 12.44 1.73 -24.89
CA ASP A 119 12.40 2.98 -25.65
C ASP A 119 13.01 4.10 -24.80
N ASN A 120 14.14 4.67 -25.26
CA ASN A 120 14.86 5.69 -24.51
C ASN A 120 14.01 6.93 -24.20
N LYS A 121 13.09 7.31 -25.09
CA LYS A 121 12.25 8.48 -24.89
C LYS A 121 11.22 8.23 -23.78
N ILE A 122 10.58 7.08 -23.81
CA ILE A 122 9.59 6.68 -22.77
C ILE A 122 10.30 6.50 -21.43
N ALA A 123 11.46 5.84 -21.42
CA ALA A 123 12.26 5.64 -20.22
C ALA A 123 12.65 6.97 -19.57
N LYS A 124 13.14 7.92 -20.37
CA LYS A 124 13.52 9.26 -19.85
C LYS A 124 12.32 9.99 -19.24
N GLU A 125 11.18 9.94 -19.89
CA GLU A 125 9.97 10.60 -19.37
C GLU A 125 9.48 9.94 -18.08
N PHE A 126 9.47 8.62 -18.04
CA PHE A 126 9.08 7.88 -16.83
C PHE A 126 9.99 8.22 -15.66
N LEU A 127 11.30 8.17 -15.87
CA LEU A 127 12.28 8.50 -14.82
C LEU A 127 12.16 9.95 -14.35
N ARG A 128 11.92 10.88 -15.26
CA ARG A 128 11.70 12.28 -14.91
C ARG A 128 10.49 12.45 -14.02
N LYS A 129 9.36 11.83 -14.37
CA LYS A 129 8.13 11.92 -13.56
C LYS A 129 8.28 11.25 -12.21
N ARG A 130 8.95 10.11 -12.16
CA ARG A 130 9.24 9.42 -10.90
C ARG A 130 10.11 10.28 -9.99
N ASN A 131 11.15 10.91 -10.55
CA ASN A 131 12.04 11.77 -9.78
C ASN A 131 11.31 13.02 -9.24
N VAL A 132 10.42 13.60 -10.02
CA VAL A 132 9.58 14.71 -9.56
C VAL A 132 8.71 14.27 -8.39
N LEU A 133 8.13 13.09 -8.45
CA LEU A 133 7.35 12.53 -7.34
C LEU A 133 8.21 12.34 -6.09
N TYR A 134 9.40 11.75 -6.25
CA TYR A 134 10.32 11.54 -5.13
C TYR A 134 10.77 12.88 -4.50
N ASP A 135 11.05 13.89 -5.32
CA ASP A 135 11.42 15.22 -4.83
C ASP A 135 10.27 15.86 -4.03
N LEU A 136 9.04 15.72 -4.50
CA LEU A 136 7.86 16.20 -3.78
C LEU A 136 7.67 15.48 -2.45
N LEU A 137 7.84 14.16 -2.43
CA LEU A 137 7.75 13.37 -1.20
C LEU A 137 8.86 13.76 -0.22
N TRP A 138 10.09 13.91 -0.73
CA TRP A 138 11.24 14.35 0.09
C TRP A 138 11.00 15.71 0.72
N ALA A 139 10.47 16.67 -0.05
CA ALA A 139 10.14 17.99 0.44
C ALA A 139 9.08 17.99 1.55
N LYS A 140 8.26 16.93 1.62
CA LYS A 140 7.26 16.73 2.67
C LYS A 140 7.81 15.96 3.87
N GLY A 141 9.09 15.58 3.88
CA GLY A 141 9.72 14.87 4.98
C GLY A 141 9.72 13.35 4.89
N TYR A 142 9.50 12.82 3.70
CA TYR A 142 9.53 11.35 3.49
C TYR A 142 10.88 10.83 3.03
#